data_a36a43e5c0e87e783c57513731a2b211
#
_entry.id   a36a43e5c0e87e783c57513731a2b211
#
_cell.length_a   1.000
_cell.length_b   1.000
_cell.length_c   1.000
_cell.angle_alpha   90.00
_cell.angle_beta   90.00
_cell.angle_gamma   90.00
#
_symmetry.space_group_name_H-M   'P 1'
#
loop_
_entity.id
_entity.type
_entity.pdbx_description
1 polymer ?
#
loop_
_entity_poly.entity_id
_entity_poly.type
_entity_poly.pdbx_seq_one_letter_code
_entity_poly.pdbx_strand_id
1 'polypeptide(L)'
;MSDIEKIINDAWEIKDQISKNSDKSITEAVSHILKELDQGKIRVAEKIDGKWVTHQYIKKAIMLSFRTHEKEVLQGPYSSWTDLSVYLKGKTADWGAEEFKKAGFRMLPNSPVRFGSFINKNVVLMPCFVNVGAYIDENTMMDTNSRAGSCAQIGKNCHISAGTGIGGVLEPAQALPTIIEDDVFVGAMSEIVEGVIVEKGSVLSMGCYIGQSTKIINRETG
;
A
#
# COMPACT_ATOMS: atom_id res chain seq x y z
N MET A 1 -20.28 3.02 12.82
CA MET A 1 -19.56 3.93 11.90
C MET A 1 -18.94 5.00 12.77
N SER A 2 -17.63 5.21 12.71
CA SER A 2 -16.97 6.29 13.46
C SER A 2 -17.32 7.66 12.85
N ASP A 3 -17.19 8.74 13.61
CA ASP A 3 -17.43 10.08 13.10
C ASP A 3 -16.55 10.41 11.88
N ILE A 4 -15.29 9.94 11.90
CA ILE A 4 -14.35 10.13 10.78
C ILE A 4 -14.81 9.37 9.53
N GLU A 5 -15.27 8.14 9.66
CA GLU A 5 -15.79 7.36 8.54
C GLU A 5 -17.00 8.05 7.89
N LYS A 6 -17.87 8.65 8.71
CA LYS A 6 -19.00 9.43 8.21
C LYS A 6 -18.53 10.65 7.42
N ILE A 7 -17.60 11.44 7.97
CA ILE A 7 -17.04 12.63 7.30
C ILE A 7 -16.44 12.24 5.93
N ILE A 8 -15.66 11.17 5.87
CA ILE A 8 -15.05 10.71 4.61
C ILE A 8 -16.09 10.26 3.60
N ASN A 9 -17.12 9.51 4.04
CA ASN A 9 -18.19 9.08 3.14
C ASN A 9 -19.03 10.25 2.61
N ASP A 10 -19.39 11.20 3.47
CA ASP A 10 -20.12 12.40 3.07
C ASP A 10 -19.29 13.26 2.09
N ALA A 11 -17.99 13.45 2.35
CA ALA A 11 -17.08 14.14 1.45
C ALA A 11 -16.92 13.43 0.10
N TRP A 12 -16.99 12.11 0.07
CA TRP A 12 -16.89 11.32 -1.16
C TRP A 12 -18.07 11.57 -2.11
N GLU A 13 -19.28 11.79 -1.58
CA GLU A 13 -20.47 12.09 -2.40
C GLU A 13 -20.32 13.42 -3.17
N ILE A 14 -19.52 14.35 -2.63
CA ILE A 14 -19.22 15.64 -3.25
C ILE A 14 -17.77 15.77 -3.71
N LYS A 15 -17.10 14.64 -3.99
CA LYS A 15 -15.66 14.57 -4.28
C LYS A 15 -15.17 15.54 -5.36
N ASP A 16 -16.01 15.85 -6.35
CA ASP A 16 -15.64 16.75 -7.44
C ASP A 16 -15.59 18.22 -7.00
N GLN A 17 -16.16 18.54 -5.86
CA GLN A 17 -16.11 19.88 -5.23
C GLN A 17 -15.00 19.96 -4.18
N ILE A 18 -14.38 18.84 -3.81
CA ILE A 18 -13.32 18.80 -2.80
C ILE A 18 -12.02 19.36 -3.38
N SER A 19 -11.38 20.21 -2.58
CA SER A 19 -10.10 20.85 -2.88
C SER A 19 -9.32 21.10 -1.58
N LYS A 20 -8.11 21.64 -1.69
CA LYS A 20 -7.31 22.09 -0.53
C LYS A 20 -8.02 23.13 0.35
N ASN A 21 -8.98 23.87 -0.21
CA ASN A 21 -9.75 24.91 0.48
C ASN A 21 -11.10 24.38 1.02
N SER A 22 -11.35 23.10 0.96
CA SER A 22 -12.54 22.48 1.54
C SER A 22 -12.55 22.61 3.06
N ASP A 23 -13.71 22.33 3.66
CA ASP A 23 -13.88 22.38 5.11
C ASP A 23 -12.74 21.69 5.85
N LYS A 24 -12.28 22.34 6.91
CA LYS A 24 -11.16 21.88 7.72
C LYS A 24 -11.42 20.48 8.31
N SER A 25 -12.66 20.16 8.64
CA SER A 25 -13.05 18.85 9.14
C SER A 25 -12.74 17.72 8.13
N ILE A 26 -12.92 17.99 6.83
CA ILE A 26 -12.62 17.03 5.75
C ILE A 26 -11.11 16.87 5.59
N THR A 27 -10.37 17.95 5.49
CA THR A 27 -8.91 17.90 5.31
C THR A 27 -8.20 17.25 6.50
N GLU A 28 -8.67 17.52 7.72
CA GLU A 28 -8.17 16.89 8.95
C GLU A 28 -8.53 15.40 9.01
N ALA A 29 -9.74 15.00 8.62
CA ALA A 29 -10.13 13.60 8.56
C ALA A 29 -9.29 12.81 7.56
N VAL A 30 -9.05 13.35 6.36
CA VAL A 30 -8.16 12.76 5.35
C VAL A 30 -6.74 12.60 5.91
N SER A 31 -6.18 13.65 6.50
CA SER A 31 -4.83 13.64 7.06
C SER A 31 -4.72 12.65 8.23
N HIS A 32 -5.75 12.54 9.06
CA HIS A 32 -5.79 11.56 10.16
C HIS A 32 -5.75 10.12 9.62
N ILE A 33 -6.57 9.78 8.64
CA ILE A 33 -6.57 8.44 8.02
C ILE A 33 -5.20 8.10 7.44
N LEU A 34 -4.58 9.02 6.70
CA LEU A 34 -3.23 8.78 6.14
C LEU A 34 -2.20 8.53 7.25
N LYS A 35 -2.28 9.26 8.36
CA LYS A 35 -1.39 9.08 9.51
C LYS A 35 -1.61 7.73 10.22
N GLU A 36 -2.85 7.32 10.40
CA GLU A 36 -3.17 6.03 11.02
C GLU A 36 -2.73 4.84 10.13
N LEU A 37 -2.89 4.96 8.80
CA LEU A 37 -2.32 4.03 7.84
C LEU A 37 -0.79 3.96 7.94
N ASP A 38 -0.14 5.12 7.98
CA ASP A 38 1.33 5.22 8.06
C ASP A 38 1.89 4.56 9.32
N GLN A 39 1.13 4.58 10.41
CA GLN A 39 1.47 3.96 11.68
C GLN A 39 1.03 2.50 11.81
N GLY A 40 0.33 1.95 10.81
CA GLY A 40 -0.20 0.58 10.82
C GLY A 40 -1.32 0.34 11.82
N LYS A 41 -1.97 1.40 12.32
CA LYS A 41 -3.09 1.30 13.26
C LYS A 41 -4.39 0.90 12.57
N ILE A 42 -4.51 1.23 11.30
CA ILE A 42 -5.60 0.82 10.42
C ILE A 42 -5.03 0.22 9.14
N ARG A 43 -5.81 -0.62 8.46
CA ARG A 43 -5.46 -1.25 7.18
C ARG A 43 -6.57 -1.05 6.17
N VAL A 44 -6.22 -1.06 4.89
CA VAL A 44 -7.21 -0.97 3.79
C VAL A 44 -8.10 -2.21 3.75
N ALA A 45 -7.56 -3.38 4.06
CA ALA A 45 -8.34 -4.60 4.19
C ALA A 45 -7.82 -5.47 5.34
N GLU A 46 -8.75 -6.15 6.01
CA GLU A 46 -8.48 -7.03 7.15
C GLU A 46 -9.25 -8.34 7.00
N LYS A 47 -8.72 -9.42 7.58
CA LYS A 47 -9.39 -10.72 7.62
C LYS A 47 -10.29 -10.79 8.87
N ILE A 48 -11.62 -10.69 8.66
CA ILE A 48 -12.64 -10.73 9.70
C ILE A 48 -13.44 -12.03 9.49
N ASP A 49 -13.56 -12.86 10.52
CA ASP A 49 -14.25 -14.17 10.47
C ASP A 49 -13.82 -15.02 9.26
N GLY A 50 -12.52 -15.02 8.97
CA GLY A 50 -11.94 -15.79 7.88
C GLY A 50 -12.11 -15.22 6.48
N LYS A 51 -12.76 -14.07 6.34
CA LYS A 51 -12.98 -13.39 5.05
C LYS A 51 -12.28 -12.04 5.02
N TRP A 52 -11.69 -11.70 3.87
CA TRP A 52 -11.12 -10.38 3.66
C TRP A 52 -12.22 -9.35 3.44
N VAL A 53 -12.16 -8.29 4.22
CA VAL A 53 -13.09 -7.15 4.19
C VAL A 53 -12.33 -5.88 3.85
N THR A 54 -12.80 -5.15 2.84
CA THR A 54 -12.23 -3.86 2.43
C THR A 54 -12.91 -2.71 3.17
N HIS A 55 -12.12 -1.89 3.84
CA HIS A 55 -12.57 -0.65 4.48
C HIS A 55 -12.63 0.47 3.43
N GLN A 56 -13.76 0.57 2.75
CA GLN A 56 -13.94 1.49 1.61
C GLN A 56 -13.64 2.94 1.96
N TYR A 57 -14.01 3.40 3.18
CA TYR A 57 -13.76 4.77 3.62
C TYR A 57 -12.26 5.11 3.63
N ILE A 58 -11.39 4.15 3.91
CA ILE A 58 -9.94 4.34 3.89
C ILE A 58 -9.46 4.60 2.45
N LYS A 59 -9.91 3.82 1.49
CA LYS A 59 -9.59 4.05 0.07
C LYS A 59 -10.14 5.38 -0.43
N LYS A 60 -11.36 5.73 -0.02
CA LYS A 60 -11.96 7.05 -0.31
C LYS A 60 -11.09 8.18 0.26
N ALA A 61 -10.60 8.05 1.50
CA ALA A 61 -9.71 9.04 2.11
C ALA A 61 -8.40 9.20 1.33
N ILE A 62 -7.78 8.08 0.89
CA ILE A 62 -6.59 8.12 0.04
C ILE A 62 -6.90 8.88 -1.27
N MET A 63 -8.02 8.58 -1.93
CA MET A 63 -8.40 9.27 -3.16
C MET A 63 -8.72 10.76 -2.95
N LEU A 64 -9.37 11.11 -1.85
CA LEU A 64 -9.61 12.50 -1.47
C LEU A 64 -8.31 13.25 -1.19
N SER A 65 -7.26 12.58 -0.70
CA SER A 65 -5.96 13.21 -0.46
C SER A 65 -5.33 13.81 -1.72
N PHE A 66 -5.61 13.23 -2.89
CA PHE A 66 -5.14 13.79 -4.17
C PHE A 66 -5.82 15.12 -4.54
N ARG A 67 -6.89 15.49 -3.84
CA ARG A 67 -7.64 16.74 -4.03
C ARG A 67 -7.37 17.76 -2.92
N THR A 68 -7.08 17.28 -1.70
CA THR A 68 -6.89 18.11 -0.51
C THR A 68 -5.46 18.60 -0.31
N HIS A 69 -4.48 18.10 -1.10
CA HIS A 69 -3.08 18.50 -1.01
C HIS A 69 -2.62 19.20 -2.29
N GLU A 70 -1.71 20.14 -2.14
CA GLU A 70 -1.10 20.85 -3.26
C GLU A 70 0.06 20.04 -3.86
N LYS A 71 0.35 20.31 -5.14
CA LYS A 71 1.59 19.86 -5.76
C LYS A 71 2.74 20.75 -5.32
N GLU A 72 3.83 20.14 -4.94
CA GLU A 72 5.07 20.82 -4.59
C GLU A 72 6.22 20.31 -5.44
N VAL A 73 7.32 21.04 -5.45
CA VAL A 73 8.55 20.66 -6.15
C VAL A 73 9.66 20.43 -5.13
N LEU A 74 10.30 19.27 -5.22
CA LEU A 74 11.51 18.96 -4.49
C LEU A 74 12.72 19.11 -5.41
N GLN A 75 13.66 19.98 -5.05
CA GLN A 75 14.91 20.18 -5.76
C GLN A 75 15.93 19.13 -5.33
N GLY A 76 16.54 18.47 -6.28
CA GLY A 76 17.66 17.56 -6.04
C GLY A 76 18.93 18.03 -6.77
N PRO A 77 20.05 17.35 -6.56
CA PRO A 77 21.33 17.77 -7.13
C PRO A 77 21.39 17.67 -8.66
N TYR A 78 20.61 16.79 -9.27
CA TYR A 78 20.67 16.53 -10.72
C TYR A 78 19.30 16.62 -11.42
N SER A 79 18.20 16.63 -10.65
CA SER A 79 16.86 16.77 -11.18
C SER A 79 15.90 17.31 -10.12
N SER A 80 14.69 17.67 -10.56
CA SER A 80 13.61 18.08 -9.68
C SER A 80 12.46 17.11 -9.82
N TRP A 81 11.74 16.90 -8.74
CA TRP A 81 10.56 16.03 -8.69
C TRP A 81 9.34 16.85 -8.27
N THR A 82 8.19 16.45 -8.73
CA THR A 82 6.92 17.03 -8.31
C THR A 82 5.89 15.96 -7.99
N ASP A 83 5.24 16.09 -6.87
CA ASP A 83 4.11 15.27 -6.43
C ASP A 83 3.29 16.09 -5.43
N LEU A 84 2.21 15.53 -4.90
CA LEU A 84 1.47 16.13 -3.81
C LEU A 84 2.35 16.23 -2.56
N SER A 85 2.24 17.34 -1.85
CA SER A 85 3.06 17.67 -0.67
C SER A 85 3.17 16.52 0.34
N VAL A 86 2.08 15.80 0.55
CA VAL A 86 2.01 14.66 1.49
C VAL A 86 2.81 13.45 1.05
N TYR A 87 3.06 13.29 -0.26
CA TYR A 87 3.75 12.12 -0.82
C TYR A 87 5.16 12.41 -1.33
N LEU A 88 5.46 13.68 -1.61
CA LEU A 88 6.66 14.09 -2.33
C LEU A 88 7.97 13.66 -1.64
N LYS A 89 8.05 13.81 -0.33
CA LYS A 89 9.25 13.45 0.44
C LYS A 89 9.34 11.96 0.78
N GLY A 90 8.20 11.27 0.81
CA GLY A 90 8.10 9.88 1.28
C GLY A 90 8.09 9.73 2.80
N LYS A 91 7.86 8.50 3.25
CA LYS A 91 7.68 8.14 4.67
C LYS A 91 8.90 8.43 5.54
N THR A 92 10.10 8.18 5.02
CA THR A 92 11.33 8.17 5.81
C THR A 92 12.23 9.39 5.61
N ALA A 93 11.72 10.44 4.94
CA ALA A 93 12.53 11.60 4.54
C ALA A 93 13.22 12.32 5.72
N ASP A 94 12.54 12.39 6.85
CA ASP A 94 13.02 13.10 8.04
C ASP A 94 13.47 12.10 9.15
N TRP A 95 13.72 10.82 8.80
CA TRP A 95 14.11 9.79 9.76
C TRP A 95 15.63 9.75 9.98
N GLY A 96 16.02 9.68 11.24
CA GLY A 96 17.38 9.38 11.67
C GLY A 96 17.50 7.94 12.20
N ALA A 97 18.62 7.64 12.83
CA ALA A 97 18.94 6.31 13.36
C ALA A 97 17.90 5.81 14.40
N GLU A 98 17.38 6.70 15.23
CA GLU A 98 16.43 6.32 16.28
C GLU A 98 15.06 5.93 15.72
N GLU A 99 14.57 6.63 14.68
CA GLU A 99 13.32 6.28 14.00
C GLU A 99 13.43 4.91 13.33
N PHE A 100 14.51 4.63 12.61
CA PHE A 100 14.75 3.31 12.02
C PHE A 100 14.89 2.20 13.08
N LYS A 101 15.57 2.46 14.18
CA LYS A 101 15.70 1.51 15.29
C LYS A 101 14.33 1.19 15.92
N LYS A 102 13.50 2.22 16.11
CA LYS A 102 12.15 2.06 16.64
C LYS A 102 11.23 1.30 15.68
N ALA A 103 11.30 1.62 14.39
CA ALA A 103 10.51 0.96 13.34
C ALA A 103 10.93 -0.49 13.11
N GLY A 104 12.22 -0.80 13.28
CA GLY A 104 12.76 -2.15 13.28
C GLY A 104 12.84 -2.83 11.90
N PHE A 105 12.76 -2.10 10.80
CA PHE A 105 12.95 -2.63 9.46
C PHE A 105 14.26 -2.13 8.83
N ARG A 106 14.73 -2.82 7.80
CA ARG A 106 15.90 -2.46 7.01
C ARG A 106 15.48 -1.96 5.63
N MET A 107 16.05 -0.84 5.21
CA MET A 107 15.75 -0.21 3.92
C MET A 107 17.05 0.19 3.23
N LEU A 108 17.22 -0.24 1.99
CA LEU A 108 18.37 0.14 1.16
C LEU A 108 18.08 1.47 0.42
N PRO A 109 19.15 2.17 -0.03
CA PRO A 109 18.97 3.34 -0.88
C PRO A 109 18.10 3.05 -2.12
N ASN A 110 17.42 4.06 -2.61
CA ASN A 110 16.49 3.96 -3.76
C ASN A 110 15.28 3.04 -3.54
N SER A 111 14.76 3.03 -2.32
CA SER A 111 13.52 2.34 -1.97
C SER A 111 12.43 3.37 -1.62
N PRO A 112 11.79 4.04 -2.58
CA PRO A 112 10.74 4.99 -2.27
C PRO A 112 9.56 4.32 -1.55
N VAL A 113 9.27 4.80 -0.35
CA VAL A 113 8.13 4.38 0.47
C VAL A 113 7.23 5.58 0.66
N ARG A 114 6.03 5.55 0.08
CA ARG A 114 5.09 6.67 0.19
C ARG A 114 4.49 6.76 1.59
N PHE A 115 4.29 7.98 2.06
CA PHE A 115 3.55 8.23 3.31
C PHE A 115 2.15 7.61 3.24
N GLY A 116 1.65 7.09 4.36
CA GLY A 116 0.40 6.34 4.39
C GLY A 116 0.52 4.87 3.98
N SER A 117 1.74 4.35 3.86
CA SER A 117 2.02 2.91 3.81
C SER A 117 2.64 2.44 5.13
N PHE A 118 2.47 1.17 5.47
CA PHE A 118 3.03 0.60 6.68
C PHE A 118 4.05 -0.50 6.40
N ILE A 119 5.19 -0.42 7.08
CA ILE A 119 6.28 -1.40 7.04
C ILE A 119 6.51 -1.90 8.46
N ASN A 120 6.32 -3.19 8.69
CA ASN A 120 6.44 -3.79 10.00
C ASN A 120 7.89 -4.21 10.32
N LYS A 121 8.11 -4.74 11.53
CA LYS A 121 9.42 -5.16 12.03
C LYS A 121 10.06 -6.23 11.16
N ASN A 122 11.38 -6.21 11.13
CA ASN A 122 12.23 -7.18 10.41
C ASN A 122 11.95 -7.26 8.91
N VAL A 123 11.15 -6.36 8.35
CA VAL A 123 11.00 -6.26 6.90
C VAL A 123 12.31 -5.81 6.28
N VAL A 124 12.62 -6.35 5.12
CA VAL A 124 13.78 -5.92 4.31
C VAL A 124 13.26 -5.34 3.01
N LEU A 125 13.53 -4.05 2.80
CA LEU A 125 13.28 -3.36 1.55
C LEU A 125 14.62 -3.27 0.79
N MET A 126 14.82 -4.14 -0.18
CA MET A 126 15.82 -3.94 -1.24
C MET A 126 15.33 -2.76 -2.10
N PRO A 127 16.14 -2.21 -3.05
CA PRO A 127 15.63 -1.13 -3.90
C PRO A 127 14.30 -1.50 -4.53
N CYS A 128 13.21 -0.99 -3.97
CA CYS A 128 11.84 -1.36 -4.31
C CYS A 128 10.91 -0.15 -4.17
N PHE A 129 9.67 -0.25 -4.62
CA PHE A 129 8.67 0.81 -4.48
C PHE A 129 7.50 0.34 -3.63
N VAL A 130 7.10 1.16 -2.64
CA VAL A 130 5.92 0.91 -1.79
C VAL A 130 4.96 2.09 -1.89
N ASN A 131 3.76 1.85 -2.40
CA ASN A 131 2.75 2.88 -2.63
C ASN A 131 1.84 3.08 -1.41
N VAL A 132 1.11 4.20 -1.40
CA VAL A 132 0.17 4.58 -0.34
C VAL A 132 -0.88 3.49 -0.08
N GLY A 133 -1.22 3.27 1.18
CA GLY A 133 -2.18 2.26 1.61
C GLY A 133 -1.65 0.82 1.61
N ALA A 134 -0.45 0.59 1.07
CA ALA A 134 0.18 -0.72 1.16
C ALA A 134 0.57 -1.05 2.60
N TYR A 135 0.41 -2.32 2.96
CA TYR A 135 0.79 -2.86 4.26
C TYR A 135 1.72 -4.06 4.05
N ILE A 136 2.92 -4.00 4.63
CA ILE A 136 3.92 -5.07 4.55
C ILE A 136 4.20 -5.55 5.96
N ASP A 137 3.85 -6.81 6.23
CA ASP A 137 3.90 -7.38 7.57
C ASP A 137 5.28 -7.98 7.90
N GLU A 138 5.44 -8.41 9.14
CA GLU A 138 6.69 -8.82 9.78
C GLU A 138 7.50 -9.84 8.97
N ASN A 139 8.82 -9.72 9.02
CA ASN A 139 9.80 -10.65 8.43
C ASN A 139 9.70 -10.82 6.91
N THR A 140 8.96 -9.96 6.22
CA THR A 140 8.78 -10.03 4.76
C THR A 140 9.92 -9.34 4.04
N MET A 141 10.36 -9.92 2.92
CA MET A 141 11.33 -9.31 2.02
C MET A 141 10.64 -8.80 0.75
N MET A 142 10.84 -7.52 0.46
CA MET A 142 10.61 -6.90 -0.83
C MET A 142 11.94 -6.82 -1.56
N ASP A 143 12.19 -7.75 -2.49
CA ASP A 143 13.48 -7.87 -3.17
C ASP A 143 13.64 -6.82 -4.29
N THR A 144 14.80 -6.79 -4.90
CA THR A 144 15.25 -5.75 -5.84
C THR A 144 14.26 -5.52 -6.98
N ASN A 145 13.88 -4.26 -7.18
CA ASN A 145 12.91 -3.80 -8.18
C ASN A 145 11.50 -4.40 -8.02
N SER A 146 11.19 -4.99 -6.88
CA SER A 146 9.81 -5.37 -6.56
C SER A 146 8.96 -4.15 -6.24
N ARG A 147 7.65 -4.29 -6.31
CA ARG A 147 6.73 -3.20 -5.98
C ARG A 147 5.48 -3.68 -5.26
N ALA A 148 5.05 -2.92 -4.27
CA ALA A 148 3.75 -3.01 -3.64
C ALA A 148 2.89 -1.83 -4.14
N GLY A 149 1.87 -2.12 -4.94
CA GLY A 149 0.94 -1.12 -5.47
C GLY A 149 0.05 -0.53 -4.39
N SER A 150 -0.71 0.50 -4.75
CA SER A 150 -1.61 1.18 -3.80
C SER A 150 -2.55 0.18 -3.12
N CYS A 151 -2.62 0.24 -1.80
CA CYS A 151 -3.49 -0.61 -1.00
C CYS A 151 -3.15 -2.11 -0.97
N ALA A 152 -2.07 -2.58 -1.61
CA ALA A 152 -1.65 -3.97 -1.54
C ALA A 152 -1.42 -4.43 -0.09
N GLN A 153 -1.89 -5.63 0.26
CA GLN A 153 -1.73 -6.20 1.59
C GLN A 153 -0.84 -7.41 1.53
N ILE A 154 0.33 -7.35 2.15
CA ILE A 154 1.34 -8.42 2.15
C ILE A 154 1.54 -8.90 3.57
N GLY A 155 1.35 -10.19 3.78
CA GLY A 155 1.41 -10.86 5.07
C GLY A 155 2.83 -11.07 5.58
N LYS A 156 2.94 -11.88 6.63
CA LYS A 156 4.19 -12.17 7.34
C LYS A 156 5.03 -13.22 6.60
N ASN A 157 6.34 -13.16 6.84
CA ASN A 157 7.30 -14.16 6.35
C ASN A 157 7.25 -14.39 4.83
N CYS A 158 6.80 -13.40 4.07
CA CYS A 158 6.72 -13.50 2.61
C CYS A 158 8.06 -13.16 1.97
N HIS A 159 8.30 -13.74 0.80
CA HIS A 159 9.37 -13.34 -0.09
C HIS A 159 8.78 -12.89 -1.42
N ILE A 160 8.83 -11.59 -1.67
CA ILE A 160 8.45 -10.99 -2.94
C ILE A 160 9.73 -10.80 -3.75
N SER A 161 10.01 -11.75 -4.64
CA SER A 161 11.29 -11.83 -5.34
C SER A 161 11.52 -10.68 -6.32
N ALA A 162 12.75 -10.59 -6.83
CA ALA A 162 13.18 -9.48 -7.67
C ALA A 162 12.29 -9.24 -8.89
N GLY A 163 11.97 -7.98 -9.15
CA GLY A 163 11.14 -7.56 -10.27
C GLY A 163 9.66 -7.92 -10.17
N THR A 164 9.22 -8.48 -9.05
CA THR A 164 7.81 -8.87 -8.83
C THR A 164 6.93 -7.65 -8.56
N GLY A 165 5.75 -7.61 -9.19
CA GLY A 165 4.72 -6.62 -8.92
C GLY A 165 3.52 -7.18 -8.17
N ILE A 166 3.21 -6.58 -7.03
CA ILE A 166 1.93 -6.78 -6.36
C ILE A 166 1.05 -5.58 -6.70
N GLY A 167 0.02 -5.83 -7.51
CA GLY A 167 -0.79 -4.78 -8.11
C GLY A 167 -1.56 -3.95 -7.11
N GLY A 168 -1.72 -2.69 -7.44
CA GLY A 168 -2.54 -1.77 -6.66
C GLY A 168 -3.99 -1.78 -7.12
N VAL A 169 -4.92 -1.81 -6.18
CA VAL A 169 -6.35 -1.64 -6.43
C VAL A 169 -6.89 -0.52 -5.54
N LEU A 170 -6.55 0.73 -5.89
CA LEU A 170 -7.09 1.89 -5.21
C LEU A 170 -8.52 2.16 -5.67
N GLU A 171 -8.75 2.08 -6.96
CA GLU A 171 -10.06 2.26 -7.59
C GLU A 171 -10.53 0.95 -8.25
N PRO A 172 -11.84 0.68 -8.17
CA PRO A 172 -12.88 1.39 -7.42
C PRO A 172 -12.80 1.11 -5.90
N ALA A 173 -13.38 2.01 -5.08
CA ALA A 173 -13.26 1.94 -3.62
C ALA A 173 -13.74 0.62 -3.01
N GLN A 174 -14.77 -0.01 -3.58
CA GLN A 174 -15.34 -1.28 -3.11
C GLN A 174 -14.50 -2.51 -3.49
N ALA A 175 -13.61 -2.40 -4.48
CA ALA A 175 -12.82 -3.55 -4.92
C ALA A 175 -11.84 -4.01 -3.83
N LEU A 176 -11.68 -5.32 -3.69
CA LEU A 176 -10.68 -5.90 -2.81
C LEU A 176 -9.28 -5.52 -3.33
N PRO A 177 -8.34 -5.08 -2.47
CA PRO A 177 -6.95 -4.92 -2.89
C PRO A 177 -6.30 -6.29 -3.15
N THR A 178 -5.20 -6.30 -3.88
CA THR A 178 -4.38 -7.51 -4.03
C THR A 178 -3.80 -7.92 -2.68
N ILE A 179 -3.95 -9.18 -2.32
CA ILE A 179 -3.57 -9.73 -1.02
C ILE A 179 -2.61 -10.90 -1.20
N ILE A 180 -1.49 -10.82 -0.53
CA ILE A 180 -0.56 -11.92 -0.33
C ILE A 180 -0.64 -12.30 1.14
N GLU A 181 -1.14 -13.49 1.45
CA GLU A 181 -1.23 -13.97 2.85
C GLU A 181 0.14 -14.39 3.39
N ASP A 182 0.19 -14.88 4.64
CA ASP A 182 1.44 -15.23 5.30
C ASP A 182 2.17 -16.40 4.64
N ASP A 183 3.49 -16.46 4.84
CA ASP A 183 4.35 -17.56 4.42
C ASP A 183 4.36 -17.82 2.90
N VAL A 184 4.07 -16.80 2.09
CA VAL A 184 4.02 -16.90 0.62
C VAL A 184 5.38 -16.58 0.01
N PHE A 185 5.77 -17.41 -0.98
CA PHE A 185 6.89 -17.11 -1.86
C PHE A 185 6.39 -16.77 -3.27
N VAL A 186 6.76 -15.59 -3.77
CA VAL A 186 6.47 -15.18 -5.14
C VAL A 186 7.76 -15.09 -5.94
N GLY A 187 7.89 -15.96 -6.95
CA GLY A 187 9.06 -16.03 -7.82
C GLY A 187 9.29 -14.78 -8.64
N ALA A 188 10.55 -14.54 -9.00
CA ALA A 188 10.99 -13.33 -9.67
C ALA A 188 10.20 -13.02 -10.96
N MET A 189 10.06 -11.73 -11.30
CA MET A 189 9.41 -11.25 -12.52
C MET A 189 7.94 -11.67 -12.64
N SER A 190 7.25 -11.89 -11.52
CA SER A 190 5.82 -12.22 -11.50
C SER A 190 4.96 -10.98 -11.28
N GLU A 191 3.71 -11.01 -11.73
CA GLU A 191 2.70 -9.97 -11.52
C GLU A 191 1.45 -10.60 -10.93
N ILE A 192 1.03 -10.14 -9.75
CA ILE A 192 -0.21 -10.53 -9.07
C ILE A 192 -1.06 -9.28 -8.93
N VAL A 193 -2.20 -9.24 -9.62
CA VAL A 193 -2.98 -8.02 -9.82
C VAL A 193 -4.48 -8.23 -9.58
N GLU A 194 -5.27 -7.16 -9.73
CA GLU A 194 -6.75 -7.20 -9.80
C GLU A 194 -7.44 -7.76 -8.55
N GLY A 195 -6.85 -7.54 -7.37
CA GLY A 195 -7.48 -8.00 -6.12
C GLY A 195 -7.45 -9.52 -5.92
N VAL A 196 -6.56 -10.22 -6.59
CA VAL A 196 -6.29 -11.64 -6.34
C VAL A 196 -5.80 -11.85 -4.91
N ILE A 197 -6.26 -12.92 -4.27
CA ILE A 197 -5.75 -13.40 -2.99
C ILE A 197 -4.83 -14.59 -3.25
N VAL A 198 -3.58 -14.45 -2.86
CA VAL A 198 -2.64 -15.57 -2.78
C VAL A 198 -2.66 -16.08 -1.35
N GLU A 199 -3.24 -17.26 -1.17
CA GLU A 199 -3.48 -17.84 0.16
C GLU A 199 -2.18 -18.29 0.83
N LYS A 200 -2.24 -18.37 2.16
CA LYS A 200 -1.14 -18.72 3.04
C LYS A 200 -0.34 -19.95 2.57
N GLY A 201 0.99 -19.83 2.60
CA GLY A 201 1.91 -20.91 2.27
C GLY A 201 2.03 -21.23 0.77
N SER A 202 1.40 -20.44 -0.10
CA SER A 202 1.51 -20.63 -1.55
C SER A 202 2.92 -20.32 -2.06
N VAL A 203 3.32 -21.06 -3.08
CA VAL A 203 4.59 -20.85 -3.80
C VAL A 203 4.27 -20.63 -5.28
N LEU A 204 4.58 -19.45 -5.77
CA LEU A 204 4.48 -19.12 -7.19
C LEU A 204 5.87 -19.19 -7.82
N SER A 205 6.00 -19.90 -8.94
CA SER A 205 7.26 -19.91 -9.69
C SER A 205 7.53 -18.56 -10.36
N MET A 206 8.73 -18.35 -10.83
CA MET A 206 9.08 -17.13 -11.55
C MET A 206 8.25 -16.95 -12.82
N GLY A 207 7.99 -15.68 -13.18
CA GLY A 207 7.29 -15.32 -14.41
C GLY A 207 5.79 -15.65 -14.43
N CYS A 208 5.15 -15.75 -13.24
CA CYS A 208 3.70 -15.95 -13.16
C CYS A 208 2.96 -14.60 -13.30
N TYR A 209 1.96 -14.57 -14.19
CA TYR A 209 1.06 -13.41 -14.39
C TYR A 209 -0.35 -13.82 -13.99
N ILE A 210 -0.81 -13.31 -12.83
CA ILE A 210 -2.06 -13.75 -12.20
C ILE A 210 -2.97 -12.55 -11.96
N GLY A 211 -4.13 -12.57 -12.63
CA GLY A 211 -5.25 -11.65 -12.42
C GLY A 211 -6.55 -12.42 -12.18
N GLN A 212 -7.65 -11.74 -12.00
CA GLN A 212 -8.95 -12.35 -11.70
C GLN A 212 -9.42 -13.37 -12.76
N SER A 213 -9.07 -13.16 -14.01
CA SER A 213 -9.44 -14.05 -15.13
C SER A 213 -8.49 -15.23 -15.34
N THR A 214 -7.38 -15.29 -14.59
CA THR A 214 -6.38 -16.35 -14.74
C THR A 214 -6.98 -17.68 -14.27
N LYS A 215 -7.00 -18.67 -15.19
CA LYS A 215 -7.46 -20.02 -14.87
C LYS A 215 -6.32 -20.81 -14.25
N ILE A 216 -6.54 -21.31 -13.05
CA ILE A 216 -5.63 -22.22 -12.35
C ILE A 216 -6.26 -23.60 -12.39
N ILE A 217 -5.54 -24.58 -12.96
CA ILE A 217 -6.03 -25.94 -13.17
C ILE A 217 -5.22 -26.87 -12.28
N ASN A 218 -5.93 -27.73 -11.53
CA ASN A 218 -5.29 -28.82 -10.81
C ASN A 218 -4.86 -29.90 -11.83
N ARG A 219 -3.56 -30.23 -11.87
CA ARG A 219 -3.02 -31.21 -12.83
C ARG A 219 -3.47 -32.63 -12.58
N GLU A 220 -3.89 -32.96 -11.37
CA GLU A 220 -4.31 -34.31 -11.01
C GLU A 220 -5.81 -34.55 -11.31
N THR A 221 -6.60 -33.49 -11.28
CA THR A 221 -8.06 -33.61 -11.42
C THR A 221 -8.62 -32.99 -12.70
N GLY A 222 -7.84 -32.17 -13.40
CA GLY A 222 -8.25 -31.49 -14.63
C GLY A 222 -8.94 -30.17 -14.40
#